data_6b8cf938377ea8e891e926388b92f3fb
#
_entry.id   6b8cf938377ea8e891e926388b92f3fb
#
_cell.length_a   1.000
_cell.length_b   1.000
_cell.length_c   1.000
_cell.angle_alpha   90.00
_cell.angle_beta   90.00
_cell.angle_gamma   90.00
#
_symmetry.space_group_name_H-M   'P 1'
#
loop_
_entity.id
_entity.type
_entity.pdbx_description
1 polymer ?
#
loop_
_entity_poly.entity_id
_entity_poly.type
_entity_poly.pdbx_seq_one_letter_code
_entity_poly.pdbx_strand_id
1 'polypeptide(L)'
;MLYLKYALSLSLAFLGAHLALWLHLPIPWLLGPLFVTALLKINHAPIECHSAARSIGLSIIGLTLGLYFTPEMLRLIAINGLALLIGLLFALLLGGIGAVILQRWGKVDFKTAWFASAIGGANEMSHLAEHYQAQVDKVASAHTLRVLVVVVIVPFFYQFMGWHGFDGNTIDRNMEIDWLGFVLLAILSYLASRIFMHYQLPNPWTFGALLIAIFFTAQNIHLSAIPDPIVHLGQVLLGWSLGNKFKAGFFKTAPHFLSIVALSNLSALILTGLVAYVLMRWTDIPLPTLGLGLAPGGVAEMTITANVLQLGVPIVTAFHVVRMVGVLGTVGYLYRFFEKKIGR
;
A
#
# COMPACT_ATOMS: atom_id res chain seq x y z
N MET A 1 -11.02 -19.00 24.23
CA MET A 1 -11.49 -17.60 24.13
C MET A 1 -10.84 -16.81 22.96
N LEU A 2 -9.51 -16.87 22.75
CA LEU A 2 -8.83 -16.09 21.71
C LEU A 2 -9.28 -16.49 20.28
N TYR A 3 -9.33 -17.78 19.96
CA TYR A 3 -9.79 -18.27 18.65
C TYR A 3 -11.21 -17.86 18.31
N LEU A 4 -12.10 -17.79 19.32
CA LEU A 4 -13.47 -17.32 19.12
C LEU A 4 -13.50 -15.83 18.74
N LYS A 5 -12.61 -15.00 19.34
CA LYS A 5 -12.47 -13.59 18.96
C LYS A 5 -11.97 -13.43 17.54
N TYR A 6 -11.02 -14.27 17.10
CA TYR A 6 -10.54 -14.26 15.71
C TYR A 6 -11.64 -14.66 14.73
N ALA A 7 -12.37 -15.75 15.00
CA ALA A 7 -13.45 -16.22 14.15
C ALA A 7 -14.57 -15.18 14.05
N LEU A 8 -15.04 -14.64 15.19
CA LEU A 8 -16.05 -13.59 15.21
C LEU A 8 -15.60 -12.35 14.44
N SER A 9 -14.38 -11.90 14.67
CA SER A 9 -13.82 -10.72 14.00
C SER A 9 -13.71 -10.92 12.48
N LEU A 10 -13.28 -12.10 12.03
CA LEU A 10 -13.19 -12.45 10.63
C LEU A 10 -14.60 -12.53 9.98
N SER A 11 -15.57 -13.14 10.66
CA SER A 11 -16.96 -13.18 10.19
C SER A 11 -17.55 -11.78 10.03
N LEU A 12 -17.30 -10.88 10.99
CA LEU A 12 -17.72 -9.48 10.91
C LEU A 12 -16.99 -8.73 9.78
N ALA A 13 -15.74 -9.05 9.50
CA ALA A 13 -15.02 -8.49 8.35
C ALA A 13 -15.64 -8.93 7.02
N PHE A 14 -16.03 -10.21 6.86
CA PHE A 14 -16.76 -10.67 5.68
C PHE A 14 -18.14 -10.02 5.56
N LEU A 15 -18.89 -9.90 6.65
CA LEU A 15 -20.17 -9.16 6.64
C LEU A 15 -19.96 -7.70 6.20
N GLY A 16 -18.88 -7.07 6.65
CA GLY A 16 -18.48 -5.73 6.21
C GLY A 16 -18.24 -5.66 4.71
N ALA A 17 -17.57 -6.66 4.12
CA ALA A 17 -17.34 -6.72 2.69
C ALA A 17 -18.66 -6.81 1.90
N HIS A 18 -19.62 -7.66 2.34
CA HIS A 18 -20.93 -7.78 1.70
C HIS A 18 -21.77 -6.51 1.86
N LEU A 19 -21.71 -5.86 3.04
CA LEU A 19 -22.37 -4.57 3.24
C LEU A 19 -21.78 -3.49 2.30
N ALA A 20 -20.46 -3.46 2.14
CA ALA A 20 -19.80 -2.52 1.23
C ALA A 20 -20.16 -2.80 -0.25
N LEU A 21 -20.32 -4.08 -0.63
CA LEU A 21 -20.86 -4.46 -1.95
C LEU A 21 -22.27 -3.93 -2.15
N TRP A 22 -23.15 -4.13 -1.18
CA TRP A 22 -24.52 -3.65 -1.22
C TRP A 22 -24.61 -2.11 -1.31
N LEU A 23 -23.70 -1.41 -0.63
CA LEU A 23 -23.61 0.05 -0.66
C LEU A 23 -22.85 0.57 -1.91
N HIS A 24 -22.44 -0.29 -2.84
CA HIS A 24 -21.67 0.06 -4.05
C HIS A 24 -20.40 0.86 -3.75
N LEU A 25 -19.74 0.56 -2.62
CA LEU A 25 -18.46 1.20 -2.29
C LEU A 25 -17.36 0.74 -3.25
N PRO A 26 -16.38 1.63 -3.55
CA PRO A 26 -15.19 1.20 -4.29
C PRO A 26 -14.41 0.16 -3.47
N ILE A 27 -13.82 -0.81 -4.13
CA ILE A 27 -13.00 -1.87 -3.51
C ILE A 27 -13.68 -2.49 -2.27
N PRO A 28 -14.89 -3.04 -2.39
CA PRO A 28 -15.72 -3.43 -1.25
C PRO A 28 -15.06 -4.49 -0.36
N TRP A 29 -14.30 -5.42 -0.97
CA TRP A 29 -13.61 -6.50 -0.27
C TRP A 29 -12.43 -6.02 0.60
N LEU A 30 -11.95 -4.79 0.40
CA LEU A 30 -10.93 -4.18 1.24
C LEU A 30 -11.55 -3.17 2.23
N LEU A 31 -12.38 -2.23 1.73
CA LEU A 31 -12.91 -1.13 2.53
C LEU A 31 -13.95 -1.59 3.54
N GLY A 32 -14.81 -2.54 3.18
CA GLY A 32 -15.82 -3.07 4.10
C GLY A 32 -15.21 -3.67 5.37
N PRO A 33 -14.31 -4.66 5.26
CA PRO A 33 -13.58 -5.21 6.40
C PRO A 33 -12.81 -4.16 7.20
N LEU A 34 -12.17 -3.21 6.52
CA LEU A 34 -11.43 -2.12 7.16
C LEU A 34 -12.36 -1.27 8.03
N PHE A 35 -13.48 -0.78 7.48
CA PHE A 35 -14.39 0.09 8.22
C PHE A 35 -15.05 -0.62 9.40
N VAL A 36 -15.57 -1.83 9.17
CA VAL A 36 -16.24 -2.59 10.25
C VAL A 36 -15.25 -2.89 11.37
N THR A 37 -14.05 -3.38 11.05
CA THR A 37 -13.05 -3.71 12.06
C THR A 37 -12.57 -2.45 12.78
N ALA A 38 -12.29 -1.35 12.06
CA ALA A 38 -11.85 -0.10 12.67
C ALA A 38 -12.91 0.49 13.62
N LEU A 39 -14.18 0.52 13.18
CA LEU A 39 -15.29 1.01 14.01
C LEU A 39 -15.45 0.18 15.29
N LEU A 40 -15.40 -1.14 15.18
CA LEU A 40 -15.51 -2.03 16.34
C LEU A 40 -14.32 -1.85 17.30
N LYS A 41 -13.08 -1.73 16.80
CA LYS A 41 -11.89 -1.51 17.63
C LYS A 41 -11.90 -0.16 18.32
N ILE A 42 -12.32 0.90 17.64
CA ILE A 42 -12.45 2.25 18.21
C ILE A 42 -13.49 2.26 19.35
N ASN A 43 -14.56 1.47 19.22
CA ASN A 43 -15.63 1.33 20.22
C ASN A 43 -15.35 0.24 21.27
N HIS A 44 -14.09 -0.13 21.49
CA HIS A 44 -13.67 -1.09 22.52
C HIS A 44 -14.24 -2.52 22.35
N ALA A 45 -14.72 -2.89 21.16
CA ALA A 45 -15.18 -4.27 20.94
C ALA A 45 -14.04 -5.28 21.18
N PRO A 46 -14.32 -6.42 21.84
CA PRO A 46 -13.29 -7.41 22.17
C PRO A 46 -12.95 -8.31 20.97
N ILE A 47 -12.69 -7.71 19.83
CA ILE A 47 -12.27 -8.37 18.60
C ILE A 47 -10.77 -8.29 18.41
N GLU A 48 -10.18 -9.29 17.75
CA GLU A 48 -8.76 -9.36 17.46
C GLU A 48 -8.52 -9.89 16.05
N CYS A 49 -7.40 -9.46 15.44
CA CYS A 49 -6.95 -9.96 14.15
C CYS A 49 -5.71 -10.84 14.36
N HIS A 50 -5.69 -12.02 13.73
CA HIS A 50 -4.51 -12.87 13.77
C HIS A 50 -3.37 -12.26 12.94
N SER A 51 -2.15 -12.29 13.47
CA SER A 51 -0.98 -11.64 12.82
C SER A 51 -0.69 -12.18 11.42
N ALA A 52 -0.94 -13.46 11.17
CA ALA A 52 -0.76 -14.07 9.85
C ALA A 52 -1.74 -13.56 8.78
N ALA A 53 -2.89 -12.99 9.17
CA ALA A 53 -3.88 -12.50 8.21
C ALA A 53 -3.28 -11.50 7.22
N ARG A 54 -2.52 -10.52 7.73
CA ARG A 54 -1.82 -9.55 6.88
C ARG A 54 -0.83 -10.22 5.93
N SER A 55 -0.03 -11.16 6.41
CA SER A 55 0.99 -11.85 5.61
C SER A 55 0.36 -12.66 4.48
N ILE A 56 -0.69 -13.43 4.79
CA ILE A 56 -1.44 -14.21 3.80
C ILE A 56 -2.08 -13.28 2.76
N GLY A 57 -2.76 -12.23 3.21
CA GLY A 57 -3.36 -11.24 2.31
C GLY A 57 -2.33 -10.61 1.37
N LEU A 58 -1.17 -10.20 1.90
CA LEU A 58 -0.08 -9.61 1.12
C LEU A 58 0.49 -10.60 0.09
N SER A 59 0.62 -11.90 0.45
CA SER A 59 1.10 -12.92 -0.49
C SER A 59 0.12 -13.16 -1.62
N ILE A 60 -1.17 -13.27 -1.33
CA ILE A 60 -2.21 -13.44 -2.35
C ILE A 60 -2.20 -12.25 -3.32
N ILE A 61 -2.18 -11.03 -2.79
CA ILE A 61 -2.15 -9.83 -3.64
C ILE A 61 -0.84 -9.73 -4.40
N GLY A 62 0.31 -10.03 -3.77
CA GLY A 62 1.61 -10.05 -4.45
C GLY A 62 1.63 -11.02 -5.64
N LEU A 63 1.11 -12.24 -5.47
CA LEU A 63 0.94 -13.21 -6.56
C LEU A 63 0.06 -12.66 -7.67
N THR A 64 -1.14 -12.19 -7.32
CA THR A 64 -2.09 -11.63 -8.30
C THR A 64 -1.44 -10.52 -9.13
N LEU A 65 -0.72 -9.61 -8.47
CA LEU A 65 -0.06 -8.48 -9.14
C LEU A 65 1.08 -8.92 -10.07
N GLY A 66 1.83 -9.95 -9.68
CA GLY A 66 2.95 -10.45 -10.47
C GLY A 66 2.53 -11.04 -11.81
N LEU A 67 1.31 -11.56 -11.92
CA LEU A 67 0.75 -12.08 -13.17
C LEU A 67 0.51 -10.99 -14.25
N TYR A 68 0.52 -9.71 -13.89
CA TYR A 68 0.43 -8.61 -14.86
C TYR A 68 1.76 -8.24 -15.51
N PHE A 69 2.90 -8.79 -15.05
CA PHE A 69 4.23 -8.43 -15.55
C PHE A 69 4.67 -9.29 -16.74
N THR A 70 3.90 -9.21 -17.83
CA THR A 70 4.27 -9.82 -19.11
C THR A 70 5.52 -9.15 -19.70
N PRO A 71 6.20 -9.77 -20.70
CA PRO A 71 7.34 -9.16 -21.38
C PRO A 71 7.03 -7.77 -21.95
N GLU A 72 5.82 -7.56 -22.49
CA GLU A 72 5.37 -6.25 -23.00
C GLU A 72 5.30 -5.24 -21.89
N MET A 73 4.74 -5.61 -20.71
CA MET A 73 4.64 -4.71 -19.56
C MET A 73 6.01 -4.37 -18.99
N LEU A 74 6.93 -5.34 -18.93
CA LEU A 74 8.30 -5.06 -18.49
C LEU A 74 9.00 -4.08 -19.46
N ARG A 75 8.77 -4.22 -20.76
CA ARG A 75 9.29 -3.27 -21.76
C ARG A 75 8.69 -1.86 -21.56
N LEU A 76 7.36 -1.74 -21.35
CA LEU A 76 6.71 -0.47 -21.05
C LEU A 76 7.27 0.20 -19.78
N ILE A 77 7.51 -0.58 -18.72
CA ILE A 77 8.13 -0.10 -17.49
C ILE A 77 9.54 0.41 -17.77
N ALA A 78 10.34 -0.32 -18.56
CA ALA A 78 11.70 0.09 -18.91
C ALA A 78 11.72 1.38 -19.73
N ILE A 79 10.83 1.56 -20.70
CA ILE A 79 10.70 2.80 -21.50
C ILE A 79 10.33 3.98 -20.58
N ASN A 80 9.49 3.76 -19.57
CA ASN A 80 9.06 4.80 -18.64
C ASN A 80 9.99 4.94 -17.40
N GLY A 81 11.22 4.45 -17.47
CA GLY A 81 12.17 4.49 -16.36
C GLY A 81 12.44 5.91 -15.82
N LEU A 82 12.46 6.93 -16.70
CA LEU A 82 12.59 8.33 -16.29
C LEU A 82 11.38 8.80 -15.46
N ALA A 83 10.17 8.42 -15.84
CA ALA A 83 8.96 8.75 -15.08
C ALA A 83 8.99 8.10 -13.69
N LEU A 84 9.46 6.86 -13.59
CA LEU A 84 9.65 6.16 -12.31
C LEU A 84 10.66 6.88 -11.41
N LEU A 85 11.77 7.35 -11.99
CA LEU A 85 12.78 8.12 -11.25
C LEU A 85 12.20 9.46 -10.77
N ILE A 86 11.46 10.17 -11.61
CA ILE A 86 10.77 11.41 -11.21
C ILE A 86 9.78 11.11 -10.08
N GLY A 87 9.03 10.02 -10.16
CA GLY A 87 8.13 9.57 -9.11
C GLY A 87 8.83 9.31 -7.77
N LEU A 88 10.01 8.69 -7.80
CA LEU A 88 10.85 8.50 -6.60
C LEU A 88 11.30 9.84 -6.01
N LEU A 89 11.85 10.74 -6.84
CA LEU A 89 12.32 12.06 -6.39
C LEU A 89 11.15 12.89 -5.83
N PHE A 90 9.99 12.81 -6.46
CA PHE A 90 8.77 13.45 -5.97
C PHE A 90 8.33 12.88 -4.62
N ALA A 91 8.39 11.58 -4.42
CA ALA A 91 8.06 10.96 -3.12
C ALA A 91 9.01 11.41 -1.99
N LEU A 92 10.31 11.55 -2.29
CA LEU A 92 11.29 12.10 -1.35
C LEU A 92 10.99 13.58 -1.04
N LEU A 93 10.62 14.36 -2.04
CA LEU A 93 10.20 15.75 -1.88
C LEU A 93 8.95 15.87 -1.01
N LEU A 94 7.91 15.06 -1.27
CA LEU A 94 6.71 15.01 -0.44
C LEU A 94 7.03 14.66 1.01
N GLY A 95 7.93 13.68 1.23
CA GLY A 95 8.42 13.35 2.56
C GLY A 95 9.08 14.54 3.26
N GLY A 96 9.94 15.28 2.55
CA GLY A 96 10.59 16.50 3.04
C GLY A 96 9.58 17.61 3.38
N ILE A 97 8.63 17.89 2.49
CA ILE A 97 7.54 18.86 2.73
C ILE A 97 6.73 18.46 3.96
N GLY A 98 6.33 17.17 4.04
CA GLY A 98 5.61 16.63 5.18
C GLY A 98 6.39 16.77 6.49
N ALA A 99 7.72 16.55 6.47
CA ALA A 99 8.57 16.72 7.64
C ALA A 99 8.54 18.18 8.15
N VAL A 100 8.64 19.16 7.25
CA VAL A 100 8.54 20.59 7.61
C VAL A 100 7.18 20.93 8.19
N ILE A 101 6.08 20.42 7.57
CA ILE A 101 4.71 20.64 8.07
C ILE A 101 4.55 20.05 9.46
N LEU A 102 4.97 18.79 9.67
CA LEU A 102 4.84 18.11 10.95
C LEU A 102 5.71 18.73 12.04
N GLN A 103 6.94 19.16 11.70
CA GLN A 103 7.81 19.83 12.66
C GLN A 103 7.24 21.18 13.09
N ARG A 104 6.79 22.03 12.14
CA ARG A 104 6.33 23.38 12.44
C ARG A 104 4.95 23.40 13.10
N TRP A 105 4.02 22.63 12.56
CA TRP A 105 2.61 22.67 12.98
C TRP A 105 2.22 21.49 13.86
N GLY A 106 2.82 20.30 13.67
CA GLY A 106 2.57 19.12 14.51
C GLY A 106 3.28 19.13 15.85
N LYS A 107 4.18 20.13 16.09
CA LYS A 107 4.96 20.32 17.32
C LYS A 107 5.69 19.05 17.76
N VAL A 108 6.40 18.43 16.83
CA VAL A 108 7.28 17.28 17.06
C VAL A 108 8.71 17.62 16.66
N ASP A 109 9.67 16.90 17.23
CA ASP A 109 11.08 17.02 16.86
C ASP A 109 11.32 16.60 15.40
N PHE A 110 12.40 17.10 14.80
CA PHE A 110 12.71 16.89 13.39
C PHE A 110 12.79 15.39 13.03
N LYS A 111 13.45 14.58 13.87
CA LYS A 111 13.57 13.14 13.62
C LYS A 111 12.21 12.44 13.59
N THR A 112 11.30 12.75 14.51
CA THR A 112 9.93 12.22 14.50
C THR A 112 9.16 12.70 13.28
N ALA A 113 9.24 14.00 12.93
CA ALA A 113 8.60 14.56 11.73
C ALA A 113 9.12 13.89 10.45
N TRP A 114 10.43 13.69 10.33
CA TRP A 114 11.07 13.08 9.17
C TRP A 114 10.58 11.65 8.92
N PHE A 115 10.68 10.77 9.92
CA PHE A 115 10.24 9.39 9.77
C PHE A 115 8.72 9.23 9.71
N ALA A 116 7.95 10.13 10.31
CA ALA A 116 6.48 10.12 10.23
C ALA A 116 5.95 10.52 8.84
N SER A 117 6.66 11.41 8.13
CA SER A 117 6.27 11.90 6.80
C SER A 117 6.85 11.09 5.64
N ALA A 118 7.97 10.40 5.82
CA ALA A 118 8.62 9.62 4.78
C ALA A 118 7.66 8.60 4.14
N ILE A 119 7.61 8.57 2.79
CA ILE A 119 6.67 7.70 2.06
C ILE A 119 7.30 6.32 1.83
N GLY A 120 7.71 5.69 2.93
CA GLY A 120 8.21 4.31 3.02
C GLY A 120 7.19 3.36 3.65
N GLY A 121 7.61 2.12 3.92
CA GLY A 121 6.81 1.16 4.66
C GLY A 121 6.62 1.56 6.13
N ALA A 122 5.44 1.36 6.69
CA ALA A 122 5.15 1.76 8.07
C ALA A 122 6.03 1.05 9.10
N ASN A 123 6.32 -0.24 8.90
CA ASN A 123 7.15 -1.01 9.79
C ASN A 123 8.61 -0.56 9.71
N GLU A 124 9.11 -0.38 8.50
CA GLU A 124 10.49 0.03 8.21
C GLU A 124 10.76 1.45 8.76
N MET A 125 9.81 2.37 8.59
CA MET A 125 9.92 3.71 9.17
C MET A 125 9.86 3.70 10.70
N SER A 126 9.08 2.80 11.29
CA SER A 126 9.04 2.62 12.76
C SER A 126 10.36 2.06 13.29
N HIS A 127 10.99 1.10 12.60
CA HIS A 127 12.31 0.59 12.96
C HIS A 127 13.40 1.66 12.83
N LEU A 128 13.38 2.46 11.76
CA LEU A 128 14.29 3.59 11.63
C LEU A 128 14.05 4.64 12.72
N ALA A 129 12.80 4.94 13.04
CA ALA A 129 12.44 5.84 14.13
C ALA A 129 13.01 5.36 15.48
N GLU A 130 12.91 4.08 15.77
CA GLU A 130 13.51 3.46 16.95
C GLU A 130 15.04 3.59 16.95
N HIS A 131 15.69 3.25 15.83
CA HIS A 131 17.14 3.36 15.67
C HIS A 131 17.66 4.79 15.88
N TYR A 132 16.92 5.79 15.42
CA TYR A 132 17.27 7.22 15.60
C TYR A 132 16.63 7.87 16.82
N GLN A 133 16.04 7.07 17.73
CA GLN A 133 15.41 7.54 18.98
C GLN A 133 14.33 8.60 18.74
N ALA A 134 13.54 8.46 17.69
CA ALA A 134 12.34 9.26 17.44
C ALA A 134 11.13 8.70 18.21
N GLN A 135 10.03 9.43 18.23
CA GLN A 135 8.79 9.00 18.91
C GLN A 135 8.05 7.95 18.06
N VAL A 136 8.39 6.67 18.27
CA VAL A 136 7.90 5.53 17.45
C VAL A 136 6.39 5.49 17.38
N ASP A 137 5.68 5.73 18.50
CA ASP A 137 4.21 5.72 18.54
C ASP A 137 3.59 6.78 17.62
N LYS A 138 4.18 7.98 17.55
CA LYS A 138 3.73 9.03 16.65
C LYS A 138 4.03 8.68 15.19
N VAL A 139 5.21 8.12 14.91
CA VAL A 139 5.57 7.65 13.57
C VAL A 139 4.58 6.57 13.11
N ALA A 140 4.36 5.54 13.92
CA ALA A 140 3.41 4.46 13.60
C ALA A 140 1.98 4.99 13.41
N SER A 141 1.54 5.92 14.26
CA SER A 141 0.21 6.54 14.16
C SER A 141 0.06 7.38 12.89
N ALA A 142 1.08 8.16 12.52
CA ALA A 142 1.08 8.94 11.29
C ALA A 142 0.97 8.06 10.05
N HIS A 143 1.75 6.98 9.99
CA HIS A 143 1.67 6.01 8.89
C HIS A 143 0.32 5.29 8.83
N THR A 144 -0.24 4.92 9.99
CA THR A 144 -1.57 4.28 10.06
C THR A 144 -2.66 5.22 9.53
N LEU A 145 -2.63 6.49 9.96
CA LEU A 145 -3.57 7.50 9.48
C LEU A 145 -3.38 7.80 7.99
N ARG A 146 -2.14 7.87 7.50
CA ARG A 146 -1.87 8.05 6.07
C ARG A 146 -2.49 6.96 5.23
N VAL A 147 -2.26 5.69 5.60
CA VAL A 147 -2.85 4.56 4.88
C VAL A 147 -4.37 4.67 4.87
N LEU A 148 -5.00 4.98 6.00
CA LEU A 148 -6.46 5.16 6.07
C LEU A 148 -6.94 6.28 5.12
N VAL A 149 -6.33 7.46 5.21
CA VAL A 149 -6.71 8.63 4.40
C VAL A 149 -6.61 8.31 2.91
N VAL A 150 -5.51 7.71 2.49
CA VAL A 150 -5.26 7.41 1.08
C VAL A 150 -6.17 6.29 0.58
N VAL A 151 -6.30 5.19 1.35
CA VAL A 151 -7.12 4.02 0.97
C VAL A 151 -8.61 4.37 0.93
N VAL A 152 -9.05 5.37 1.69
CA VAL A 152 -10.44 5.86 1.63
C VAL A 152 -10.60 6.89 0.51
N ILE A 153 -9.81 7.96 0.52
CA ILE A 153 -10.05 9.11 -0.38
C ILE A 153 -9.81 8.73 -1.85
N VAL A 154 -8.72 8.01 -2.15
CA VAL A 154 -8.33 7.75 -3.55
C VAL A 154 -9.38 6.94 -4.29
N PRO A 155 -9.86 5.77 -3.82
CA PRO A 155 -10.84 4.99 -4.56
C PRO A 155 -12.18 5.71 -4.72
N PHE A 156 -12.65 6.44 -3.67
CA PHE A 156 -13.87 7.23 -3.77
C PHE A 156 -13.76 8.38 -4.76
N PHE A 157 -12.62 9.07 -4.78
CA PHE A 157 -12.35 10.12 -5.75
C PHE A 157 -12.36 9.58 -7.18
N TYR A 158 -11.73 8.43 -7.42
CA TYR A 158 -11.68 7.77 -8.73
C TYR A 158 -13.07 7.31 -9.19
N GLN A 159 -13.85 6.72 -8.27
CA GLN A 159 -15.24 6.35 -8.56
C GLN A 159 -16.08 7.59 -8.90
N PHE A 160 -15.94 8.68 -8.15
CA PHE A 160 -16.66 9.94 -8.40
C PHE A 160 -16.29 10.55 -9.77
N MET A 161 -15.01 10.48 -10.17
CA MET A 161 -14.54 10.94 -11.48
C MET A 161 -14.91 9.99 -12.62
N GLY A 162 -15.47 8.83 -12.36
CA GLY A 162 -15.74 7.80 -13.37
C GLY A 162 -14.47 7.23 -14.00
N TRP A 163 -13.34 7.29 -13.29
CA TRP A 163 -12.06 6.81 -13.79
C TRP A 163 -11.92 5.30 -13.61
N HIS A 164 -12.23 4.57 -14.67
CA HIS A 164 -12.10 3.11 -14.75
C HIS A 164 -11.90 2.67 -16.22
N GLY A 165 -11.20 1.53 -16.41
CA GLY A 165 -11.10 0.90 -17.74
C GLY A 165 -10.26 1.66 -18.76
N PHE A 166 -9.32 2.50 -18.35
CA PHE A 166 -8.50 3.31 -19.29
C PHE A 166 -7.37 2.54 -19.96
N ASP A 167 -6.97 1.41 -19.39
CA ASP A 167 -5.92 0.58 -19.97
C ASP A 167 -6.54 -0.71 -20.47
N GLY A 168 -6.48 -0.95 -21.78
CA GLY A 168 -6.88 -2.21 -22.42
C GLY A 168 -6.06 -3.42 -22.02
N ASN A 169 -5.20 -3.28 -21.02
CA ASN A 169 -4.33 -4.32 -20.46
C ASN A 169 -5.03 -5.10 -19.35
N THR A 170 -6.21 -5.62 -19.64
CA THR A 170 -6.78 -6.68 -18.83
C THR A 170 -5.89 -7.91 -18.96
N ILE A 171 -5.52 -8.54 -17.83
CA ILE A 171 -5.11 -9.95 -17.89
C ILE A 171 -6.20 -10.64 -18.71
N ASP A 172 -5.76 -11.47 -19.64
CA ASP A 172 -6.70 -12.33 -20.35
C ASP A 172 -7.44 -13.15 -19.27
N ARG A 173 -8.68 -12.72 -18.93
CA ARG A 173 -9.50 -13.39 -17.90
C ARG A 173 -9.84 -14.83 -18.29
N ASN A 174 -9.48 -15.23 -19.51
CA ASN A 174 -9.58 -16.59 -20.00
C ASN A 174 -8.41 -17.50 -19.56
N MET A 175 -7.49 -17.01 -18.70
CA MET A 175 -6.50 -17.90 -18.10
C MET A 175 -7.22 -18.98 -17.29
N GLU A 176 -7.02 -20.23 -17.69
CA GLU A 176 -7.53 -21.38 -16.97
C GLU A 176 -6.87 -21.50 -15.59
N ILE A 177 -7.68 -21.93 -14.62
CA ILE A 177 -7.19 -22.24 -13.26
C ILE A 177 -6.63 -23.65 -13.31
N ASP A 178 -5.31 -23.75 -13.28
CA ASP A 178 -4.63 -25.04 -13.01
C ASP A 178 -4.31 -25.13 -11.52
N TRP A 179 -5.00 -26.03 -10.83
CA TRP A 179 -4.82 -26.22 -9.39
C TRP A 179 -3.40 -26.67 -9.00
N LEU A 180 -2.73 -27.45 -9.85
CA LEU A 180 -1.35 -27.87 -9.61
C LEU A 180 -0.40 -26.66 -9.73
N GLY A 181 -0.55 -25.87 -10.78
CA GLY A 181 0.20 -24.63 -11.01
C GLY A 181 -0.05 -23.61 -9.90
N PHE A 182 -1.30 -23.48 -9.43
CA PHE A 182 -1.65 -22.60 -8.30
C PHE A 182 -0.95 -23.02 -7.00
N VAL A 183 -0.97 -24.32 -6.65
CA VAL A 183 -0.30 -24.83 -5.45
C VAL A 183 1.22 -24.64 -5.57
N LEU A 184 1.80 -24.87 -6.74
CA LEU A 184 3.22 -24.62 -6.98
C LEU A 184 3.57 -23.14 -6.78
N LEU A 185 2.80 -22.20 -7.35
CA LEU A 185 2.98 -20.76 -7.14
C LEU A 185 2.89 -20.39 -5.64
N ALA A 186 1.93 -20.96 -4.92
CA ALA A 186 1.76 -20.67 -3.49
C ALA A 186 2.96 -21.16 -2.67
N ILE A 187 3.47 -22.37 -2.94
CA ILE A 187 4.65 -22.93 -2.26
C ILE A 187 5.90 -22.11 -2.57
N LEU A 188 6.15 -21.81 -3.84
CA LEU A 188 7.33 -21.02 -4.25
C LEU A 188 7.27 -19.61 -3.66
N SER A 189 6.09 -18.99 -3.63
CA SER A 189 5.90 -17.68 -3.01
C SER A 189 6.15 -17.69 -1.51
N TYR A 190 5.69 -18.74 -0.82
CA TYR A 190 5.98 -18.91 0.60
C TYR A 190 7.49 -19.05 0.85
N LEU A 191 8.19 -19.90 0.06
CA LEU A 191 9.64 -20.08 0.19
C LEU A 191 10.40 -18.79 -0.10
N ALA A 192 10.05 -18.07 -1.17
CA ALA A 192 10.65 -16.77 -1.48
C ALA A 192 10.42 -15.75 -0.35
N SER A 193 9.20 -15.69 0.19
CA SER A 193 8.89 -14.80 1.32
C SER A 193 9.72 -15.16 2.56
N ARG A 194 9.96 -16.44 2.82
CA ARG A 194 10.84 -16.89 3.92
C ARG A 194 12.30 -16.49 3.69
N ILE A 195 12.79 -16.55 2.46
CA ILE A 195 14.12 -16.06 2.09
C ILE A 195 14.22 -14.54 2.31
N PHE A 196 13.22 -13.78 1.85
CA PHE A 196 13.14 -12.33 2.10
C PHE A 196 13.14 -11.97 3.58
N MET A 197 12.40 -12.73 4.40
CA MET A 197 12.40 -12.55 5.86
C MET A 197 13.78 -12.85 6.47
N HIS A 198 14.47 -13.90 6.01
CA HIS A 198 15.80 -14.24 6.50
C HIS A 198 16.82 -13.12 6.26
N TYR A 199 16.77 -12.50 5.09
CA TYR A 199 17.63 -11.35 4.75
C TYR A 199 17.07 -10.00 5.22
N GLN A 200 16.00 -9.99 6.02
CA GLN A 200 15.34 -8.78 6.54
C GLN A 200 14.96 -7.77 5.45
N LEU A 201 14.60 -8.27 4.26
CA LEU A 201 14.15 -7.43 3.17
C LEU A 201 12.75 -6.86 3.44
N PRO A 202 12.46 -5.65 2.92
CA PRO A 202 11.18 -4.99 3.17
C PRO A 202 10.00 -5.75 2.55
N ASN A 203 8.86 -5.70 3.22
CA ASN A 203 7.59 -6.33 2.78
C ASN A 203 7.75 -7.76 2.19
N PRO A 204 8.36 -8.70 2.94
CA PRO A 204 8.76 -10.01 2.44
C PRO A 204 7.61 -10.80 1.80
N TRP A 205 6.41 -10.71 2.37
CA TRP A 205 5.24 -11.44 1.90
C TRP A 205 4.70 -10.91 0.57
N THR A 206 4.77 -9.59 0.33
CA THR A 206 4.38 -9.00 -0.96
C THR A 206 5.42 -9.27 -2.02
N PHE A 207 6.70 -8.94 -1.74
CA PHE A 207 7.74 -9.02 -2.76
C PHE A 207 8.17 -10.44 -3.08
N GLY A 208 8.22 -11.33 -2.09
CA GLY A 208 8.49 -12.73 -2.33
C GLY A 208 7.48 -13.35 -3.31
N ALA A 209 6.19 -13.11 -3.07
CA ALA A 209 5.12 -13.58 -3.93
C ALA A 209 5.12 -12.90 -5.31
N LEU A 210 5.27 -11.57 -5.33
CA LEU A 210 5.34 -10.77 -6.55
C LEU A 210 6.47 -11.23 -7.48
N LEU A 211 7.68 -11.41 -6.95
CA LEU A 211 8.84 -11.79 -7.76
C LEU A 211 8.73 -13.20 -8.34
N ILE A 212 8.15 -14.14 -7.61
CA ILE A 212 7.89 -15.49 -8.15
C ILE A 212 6.90 -15.43 -9.31
N ALA A 213 5.80 -14.69 -9.16
CA ALA A 213 4.85 -14.55 -10.25
C ALA A 213 5.47 -13.82 -11.46
N ILE A 214 6.21 -12.72 -11.23
CA ILE A 214 6.95 -12.01 -12.29
C ILE A 214 7.93 -12.95 -13.00
N PHE A 215 8.68 -13.77 -12.26
CA PHE A 215 9.67 -14.68 -12.84
C PHE A 215 9.07 -15.61 -13.90
N PHE A 216 7.91 -16.20 -13.63
CA PHE A 216 7.22 -17.08 -14.58
C PHE A 216 6.54 -16.28 -15.69
N THR A 217 5.79 -15.23 -15.35
CA THR A 217 5.03 -14.42 -16.32
C THR A 217 5.95 -13.72 -17.32
N ALA A 218 7.09 -13.20 -16.87
CA ALA A 218 8.09 -12.56 -17.73
C ALA A 218 8.72 -13.50 -18.77
N GLN A 219 8.62 -14.80 -18.56
CA GLN A 219 9.08 -15.84 -19.49
C GLN A 219 7.94 -16.44 -20.33
N ASN A 220 6.72 -15.83 -20.26
CA ASN A 220 5.50 -16.37 -20.85
C ASN A 220 5.13 -17.79 -20.34
N ILE A 221 5.55 -18.13 -19.11
CA ILE A 221 5.17 -19.38 -18.45
C ILE A 221 3.94 -19.09 -17.58
N HIS A 222 2.78 -19.52 -18.04
CA HIS A 222 1.51 -19.36 -17.34
C HIS A 222 1.21 -20.61 -16.52
N LEU A 223 1.53 -20.56 -15.21
CA LEU A 223 1.29 -21.70 -14.30
C LEU A 223 -0.18 -21.82 -13.92
N SER A 224 -0.82 -20.73 -13.55
CA SER A 224 -2.25 -20.69 -13.21
C SER A 224 -2.74 -19.25 -13.05
N ALA A 225 -4.03 -19.01 -13.29
CA ALA A 225 -4.73 -17.83 -12.76
C ALA A 225 -4.94 -17.96 -11.25
N ILE A 226 -5.12 -16.82 -10.57
CA ILE A 226 -5.55 -16.80 -9.16
C ILE A 226 -7.07 -16.71 -9.12
N PRO A 227 -7.77 -17.68 -8.52
CA PRO A 227 -9.23 -17.65 -8.43
C PRO A 227 -9.75 -16.36 -7.74
N ASP A 228 -10.77 -15.71 -8.30
CA ASP A 228 -11.34 -14.47 -7.74
C ASP A 228 -11.71 -14.58 -6.25
N PRO A 229 -12.30 -15.68 -5.74
CA PRO A 229 -12.57 -15.83 -4.32
C PRO A 229 -11.32 -15.75 -3.44
N ILE A 230 -10.17 -16.23 -3.95
CA ILE A 230 -8.89 -16.15 -3.23
C ILE A 230 -8.37 -14.71 -3.24
N VAL A 231 -8.48 -13.98 -4.35
CA VAL A 231 -8.14 -12.55 -4.42
C VAL A 231 -9.01 -11.75 -3.45
N HIS A 232 -10.32 -12.00 -3.42
CA HIS A 232 -11.25 -11.36 -2.47
C HIS A 232 -10.88 -11.70 -1.02
N LEU A 233 -10.53 -12.95 -0.73
CA LEU A 233 -10.03 -13.34 0.61
C LEU A 233 -8.78 -12.53 0.98
N GLY A 234 -7.82 -12.39 0.06
CA GLY A 234 -6.63 -11.57 0.25
C GLY A 234 -6.98 -10.12 0.64
N GLN A 235 -7.94 -9.51 -0.05
CA GLN A 235 -8.42 -8.15 0.24
C GLN A 235 -9.10 -8.06 1.61
N VAL A 236 -9.96 -9.04 1.97
CA VAL A 236 -10.62 -9.11 3.29
C VAL A 236 -9.59 -9.20 4.40
N LEU A 237 -8.60 -10.07 4.28
CA LEU A 237 -7.53 -10.25 5.27
C LEU A 237 -6.71 -8.96 5.46
N LEU A 238 -6.44 -8.24 4.37
CA LEU A 238 -5.76 -6.94 4.44
C LEU A 238 -6.63 -5.88 5.11
N GLY A 239 -7.89 -5.74 4.70
CA GLY A 239 -8.82 -4.78 5.29
C GLY A 239 -9.03 -5.03 6.79
N TRP A 240 -9.22 -6.30 7.17
CA TRP A 240 -9.30 -6.74 8.57
C TRP A 240 -8.06 -6.37 9.38
N SER A 241 -6.87 -6.66 8.85
CA SER A 241 -5.61 -6.32 9.50
C SER A 241 -5.39 -4.80 9.62
N LEU A 242 -5.76 -4.03 8.60
CA LEU A 242 -5.66 -2.57 8.63
C LEU A 242 -6.61 -1.96 9.65
N GLY A 243 -7.88 -2.41 9.66
CA GLY A 243 -8.88 -1.97 10.63
C GLY A 243 -8.48 -2.25 12.08
N ASN A 244 -7.82 -3.39 12.33
CA ASN A 244 -7.34 -3.77 13.66
C ASN A 244 -6.23 -2.85 14.24
N LYS A 245 -5.61 -1.99 13.42
CA LYS A 245 -4.62 -1.00 13.88
C LYS A 245 -5.24 0.18 14.63
N PHE A 246 -6.54 0.43 14.45
CA PHE A 246 -7.26 1.53 15.09
C PHE A 246 -7.71 1.14 16.50
N LYS A 247 -6.77 1.22 17.46
CA LYS A 247 -7.08 0.96 18.87
C LYS A 247 -8.03 2.03 19.43
N ALA A 248 -8.76 1.65 20.47
CA ALA A 248 -9.60 2.56 21.23
C ALA A 248 -8.79 3.80 21.67
N GLY A 249 -9.36 4.98 21.46
CA GLY A 249 -8.68 6.23 21.76
C GLY A 249 -7.64 6.70 20.74
N PHE A 250 -7.44 6.00 19.61
CA PHE A 250 -6.46 6.38 18.58
C PHE A 250 -6.50 7.87 18.24
N PHE A 251 -7.68 8.41 17.95
CA PHE A 251 -7.86 9.83 17.62
C PHE A 251 -7.75 10.75 18.82
N LYS A 252 -7.86 10.24 20.06
CA LYS A 252 -7.77 11.02 21.30
C LYS A 252 -6.34 11.13 21.82
N THR A 253 -5.44 10.23 21.44
CA THR A 253 -4.07 10.17 21.96
C THR A 253 -3.25 11.40 21.59
N ALA A 254 -3.38 11.90 20.35
CA ALA A 254 -2.66 13.09 19.89
C ALA A 254 -3.48 13.83 18.81
N PRO A 255 -4.64 14.41 19.13
CA PRO A 255 -5.59 14.92 18.14
C PRO A 255 -5.00 16.03 17.28
N HIS A 256 -4.25 16.95 17.86
CA HIS A 256 -3.59 18.02 17.11
C HIS A 256 -2.54 17.48 16.13
N PHE A 257 -1.69 16.55 16.57
CA PHE A 257 -0.69 15.94 15.70
C PHE A 257 -1.35 15.17 14.54
N LEU A 258 -2.37 14.37 14.83
CA LEU A 258 -3.08 13.58 13.81
C LEU A 258 -3.84 14.47 12.83
N SER A 259 -4.40 15.61 13.25
CA SER A 259 -5.03 16.55 12.31
C SER A 259 -4.02 17.18 11.36
N ILE A 260 -2.81 17.52 11.83
CA ILE A 260 -1.73 18.00 10.95
C ILE A 260 -1.23 16.92 10.01
N VAL A 261 -1.14 15.65 10.48
CA VAL A 261 -0.82 14.51 9.61
C VAL A 261 -1.88 14.35 8.52
N ALA A 262 -3.17 14.43 8.85
CA ALA A 262 -4.25 14.38 7.88
C ALA A 262 -4.15 15.51 6.84
N LEU A 263 -3.92 16.73 7.27
CA LEU A 263 -3.73 17.89 6.40
C LEU A 263 -2.51 17.71 5.47
N SER A 264 -1.39 17.22 6.02
CA SER A 264 -0.19 16.91 5.24
C SER A 264 -0.45 15.84 4.16
N ASN A 265 -1.23 14.81 4.48
CA ASN A 265 -1.60 13.77 3.51
C ASN A 265 -2.55 14.28 2.43
N LEU A 266 -3.51 15.15 2.78
CA LEU A 266 -4.40 15.78 1.80
C LEU A 266 -3.63 16.70 0.84
N SER A 267 -2.70 17.52 1.36
CA SER A 267 -1.83 18.33 0.51
C SER A 267 -0.92 17.46 -0.38
N ALA A 268 -0.41 16.34 0.13
CA ALA A 268 0.34 15.40 -0.68
C ALA A 268 -0.49 14.79 -1.82
N LEU A 269 -1.77 14.45 -1.59
CA LEU A 269 -2.67 13.97 -2.65
C LEU A 269 -2.93 15.04 -3.72
N ILE A 270 -3.14 16.29 -3.33
CA ILE A 270 -3.31 17.41 -4.28
C ILE A 270 -2.04 17.58 -5.12
N LEU A 271 -0.87 17.63 -4.49
CA LEU A 271 0.41 17.72 -5.20
C LEU A 271 0.64 16.52 -6.13
N THR A 272 0.22 15.33 -5.71
CA THR A 272 0.26 14.12 -6.55
C THR A 272 -0.56 14.30 -7.83
N GLY A 273 -1.78 14.83 -7.73
CA GLY A 273 -2.62 15.12 -8.88
C GLY A 273 -1.97 16.13 -9.85
N LEU A 274 -1.35 17.18 -9.33
CA LEU A 274 -0.64 18.19 -10.14
C LEU A 274 0.56 17.59 -10.87
N VAL A 275 1.40 16.81 -10.17
CA VAL A 275 2.57 16.16 -10.78
C VAL A 275 2.15 15.08 -11.78
N ALA A 276 1.11 14.31 -11.48
CA ALA A 276 0.54 13.35 -12.43
C ALA A 276 0.06 14.04 -13.73
N TYR A 277 -0.61 15.20 -13.60
CA TYR A 277 -1.04 15.99 -14.74
C TYR A 277 0.14 16.49 -15.59
N VAL A 278 1.23 16.92 -14.97
CA VAL A 278 2.44 17.33 -15.69
C VAL A 278 3.10 16.14 -16.37
N LEU A 279 3.27 15.01 -15.67
CA LEU A 279 3.88 13.81 -16.25
C LEU A 279 3.07 13.22 -17.41
N MET A 280 1.75 13.29 -17.36
CA MET A 280 0.88 12.86 -18.47
C MET A 280 1.18 13.59 -19.78
N ARG A 281 1.74 14.80 -19.74
CA ARG A 281 2.12 15.57 -20.94
C ARG A 281 3.41 15.08 -21.59
N TRP A 282 4.19 14.30 -20.87
CA TRP A 282 5.52 13.84 -21.31
C TRP A 282 5.62 12.32 -21.43
N THR A 283 4.56 11.62 -21.02
CA THR A 283 4.48 10.16 -21.08
C THR A 283 3.16 9.76 -21.72
N ASP A 284 3.11 8.58 -22.29
CA ASP A 284 1.87 7.99 -22.81
C ASP A 284 1.05 7.30 -21.71
N ILE A 285 1.38 7.56 -20.41
CA ILE A 285 0.69 6.96 -19.28
C ILE A 285 -0.56 7.80 -18.95
N PRO A 286 -1.74 7.19 -18.85
CA PRO A 286 -2.97 7.89 -18.49
C PRO A 286 -2.90 8.57 -17.12
N LEU A 287 -3.56 9.74 -17.00
CA LEU A 287 -3.60 10.50 -15.74
C LEU A 287 -4.05 9.68 -14.53
N PRO A 288 -5.10 8.84 -14.61
CA PRO A 288 -5.51 8.01 -13.47
C PRO A 288 -4.42 7.04 -13.03
N THR A 289 -3.73 6.40 -13.97
CA THR A 289 -2.62 5.46 -13.69
C THR A 289 -1.45 6.17 -13.00
N LEU A 290 -1.04 7.36 -13.51
CA LEU A 290 0.00 8.19 -12.87
C LEU A 290 -0.42 8.65 -11.47
N GLY A 291 -1.67 9.08 -11.31
CA GLY A 291 -2.21 9.49 -10.01
C GLY A 291 -2.13 8.38 -8.96
N LEU A 292 -2.50 7.14 -9.32
CA LEU A 292 -2.35 5.98 -8.45
C LEU A 292 -0.88 5.64 -8.18
N GLY A 293 -0.04 5.65 -9.22
CA GLY A 293 1.39 5.32 -9.09
C GLY A 293 2.15 6.28 -8.17
N LEU A 294 1.84 7.57 -8.24
CA LEU A 294 2.46 8.63 -7.43
C LEU A 294 1.82 8.81 -6.05
N ALA A 295 0.61 8.26 -5.82
CA ALA A 295 -0.13 8.44 -4.56
C ALA A 295 0.69 7.95 -3.35
N PRO A 296 0.66 8.65 -2.20
CA PRO A 296 1.44 8.29 -1.01
C PRO A 296 0.83 7.11 -0.23
N GLY A 297 0.20 6.15 -0.93
CA GLY A 297 -0.40 4.94 -0.39
C GLY A 297 0.58 3.78 -0.22
N GLY A 298 0.10 2.66 0.32
CA GLY A 298 0.86 1.41 0.35
C GLY A 298 0.83 0.69 -1.01
N VAL A 299 1.85 -0.15 -1.26
CA VAL A 299 1.95 -0.92 -2.52
C VAL A 299 0.69 -1.74 -2.76
N ALA A 300 0.31 -2.57 -1.76
CA ALA A 300 -0.84 -3.48 -1.90
C ALA A 300 -2.16 -2.72 -2.12
N GLU A 301 -2.39 -1.67 -1.35
CA GLU A 301 -3.65 -0.93 -1.36
C GLU A 301 -3.86 -0.18 -2.69
N MET A 302 -2.82 0.48 -3.20
CA MET A 302 -2.92 1.22 -4.46
C MET A 302 -2.99 0.31 -5.68
N THR A 303 -2.29 -0.82 -5.64
CA THR A 303 -2.35 -1.80 -6.73
C THR A 303 -3.66 -2.59 -6.73
N ILE A 304 -4.27 -2.85 -5.56
CA ILE A 304 -5.64 -3.37 -5.48
C ILE A 304 -6.61 -2.36 -6.12
N THR A 305 -6.45 -1.07 -5.82
CA THR A 305 -7.26 0.00 -6.43
C THR A 305 -7.11 0.00 -7.95
N ALA A 306 -5.88 -0.06 -8.44
CA ALA A 306 -5.59 -0.16 -9.87
C ALA A 306 -6.24 -1.39 -10.51
N ASN A 307 -6.16 -2.55 -9.86
CA ASN A 307 -6.72 -3.80 -10.34
C ASN A 307 -8.26 -3.75 -10.44
N VAL A 308 -8.92 -3.29 -9.38
CA VAL A 308 -10.39 -3.21 -9.34
C VAL A 308 -10.93 -2.18 -10.34
N LEU A 309 -10.23 -1.05 -10.50
CA LEU A 309 -10.60 0.01 -11.45
C LEU A 309 -10.07 -0.23 -12.86
N GLN A 310 -9.34 -1.32 -13.10
CA GLN A 310 -8.73 -1.67 -14.40
C GLN A 310 -7.83 -0.55 -14.94
N LEU A 311 -6.94 -0.04 -14.10
CA LEU A 311 -5.96 0.99 -14.41
C LEU A 311 -4.56 0.39 -14.34
N GLY A 312 -3.71 0.63 -15.31
CA GLY A 312 -2.30 0.19 -15.47
C GLY A 312 -1.58 -0.47 -14.30
N VAL A 313 -2.06 -1.62 -13.85
CA VAL A 313 -1.58 -2.34 -12.64
C VAL A 313 -0.06 -2.49 -12.61
N PRO A 314 0.64 -2.91 -13.70
CA PRO A 314 2.08 -3.08 -13.70
C PRO A 314 2.81 -1.75 -13.49
N ILE A 315 2.34 -0.69 -14.13
CA ILE A 315 2.94 0.64 -14.03
C ILE A 315 2.75 1.19 -12.60
N VAL A 316 1.53 1.12 -12.06
CA VAL A 316 1.25 1.53 -10.68
C VAL A 316 2.14 0.75 -9.70
N THR A 317 2.24 -0.58 -9.88
CA THR A 317 3.08 -1.43 -9.04
C THR A 317 4.55 -1.03 -9.16
N ALA A 318 5.06 -0.77 -10.37
CA ALA A 318 6.43 -0.35 -10.60
C ALA A 318 6.76 0.98 -9.88
N PHE A 319 5.89 1.99 -9.97
CA PHE A 319 6.06 3.24 -9.22
C PHE A 319 6.18 3.00 -7.72
N HIS A 320 5.31 2.17 -7.16
CA HIS A 320 5.32 1.88 -5.73
C HIS A 320 6.53 1.07 -5.29
N VAL A 321 6.98 0.09 -6.09
CA VAL A 321 8.17 -0.72 -5.80
C VAL A 321 9.43 0.14 -5.85
N VAL A 322 9.63 0.90 -6.94
CA VAL A 322 10.79 1.80 -7.10
C VAL A 322 10.81 2.83 -5.98
N ARG A 323 9.67 3.44 -5.65
CA ARG A 323 9.56 4.37 -4.53
C ARG A 323 9.96 3.73 -3.22
N MET A 324 9.42 2.54 -2.90
CA MET A 324 9.68 1.90 -1.63
C MET A 324 11.16 1.55 -1.46
N VAL A 325 11.78 0.93 -2.47
CA VAL A 325 13.21 0.58 -2.45
C VAL A 325 14.05 1.85 -2.38
N GLY A 326 13.74 2.86 -3.20
CA GLY A 326 14.50 4.11 -3.24
C GLY A 326 14.39 4.92 -1.94
N VAL A 327 13.19 5.05 -1.38
CA VAL A 327 13.00 5.76 -0.09
C VAL A 327 13.72 5.02 1.04
N LEU A 328 13.58 3.70 1.15
CA LEU A 328 14.28 2.93 2.18
C LEU A 328 15.80 3.02 2.07
N GLY A 329 16.32 2.98 0.84
CA GLY A 329 17.75 3.12 0.59
C GLY A 329 18.32 4.52 0.87
N THR A 330 17.50 5.56 0.87
CA THR A 330 17.97 6.96 0.92
C THR A 330 17.54 7.71 2.17
N VAL A 331 16.39 7.39 2.78
CA VAL A 331 15.79 8.18 3.87
C VAL A 331 16.71 8.37 5.08
N GLY A 332 17.48 7.35 5.47
CA GLY A 332 18.42 7.41 6.59
C GLY A 332 19.65 8.30 6.28
N TYR A 333 20.16 8.24 5.04
CA TYR A 333 21.27 9.10 4.60
C TYR A 333 20.82 10.56 4.51
N LEU A 334 19.66 10.81 3.94
CA LEU A 334 19.08 12.16 3.86
C LEU A 334 18.80 12.74 5.26
N TYR A 335 18.29 11.92 6.18
CA TYR A 335 18.12 12.34 7.57
C TYR A 335 19.42 12.87 8.18
N ARG A 336 20.52 12.08 8.12
CA ARG A 336 21.83 12.49 8.64
C ARG A 336 22.37 13.76 7.99
N PHE A 337 22.13 13.92 6.69
CA PHE A 337 22.54 15.12 5.95
C PHE A 337 21.81 16.38 6.44
N PHE A 338 20.49 16.31 6.61
CA PHE A 338 19.69 17.45 7.05
C PHE A 338 19.84 17.72 8.56
N GLU A 339 19.97 16.70 9.40
CA GLU A 339 20.22 16.85 10.84
C GLU A 339 21.47 17.68 11.11
N LYS A 340 22.57 17.43 10.38
CA LYS A 340 23.81 18.22 10.48
C LYS A 340 23.64 19.69 10.09
N LYS A 341 22.69 20.02 9.22
CA LYS A 341 22.41 21.39 8.79
C LYS A 341 21.45 22.14 9.71
N ILE A 342 20.49 21.46 10.33
CA ILE A 342 19.48 22.05 11.20
C ILE A 342 19.99 22.15 12.63
N GLY A 343 20.91 21.29 13.04
CA GLY A 343 21.56 21.33 14.37
C GLY A 343 22.71 22.34 14.50
N ARG A 344 22.96 23.12 13.43
CA ARG A 344 23.82 24.33 13.45
C ARG A 344 22.95 25.60 13.44
#